data_255ac55270e533252ad4953345432035
#
_entry.id   255ac55270e533252ad4953345432035
#
_cell.length_a   1.000
_cell.length_b   1.000
_cell.length_c   1.000
_cell.angle_alpha   90.00
_cell.angle_beta   90.00
_cell.angle_gamma   90.00
#
_symmetry.space_group_name_H-M   'P 1'
#
loop_
_entity.id
_entity.type
_entity.pdbx_description
1 polymer ?
#
loop_
_entity_poly.entity_id
_entity_poly.type
_entity_poly.pdbx_seq_one_letter_code
_entity_poly.pdbx_strand_id
1 'polypeptide(L)'
;MFNNLYNIIKEEQNQTVIRLNKDNIIFKVHFEGNPILPGACMTEICRELIERKTKRKLNIRNIKNIKFLQLISPKEHSEIIFDINISELENNELQAKINISDTSASQIFAKINMILRDV
;
A
#
# COMPACT_ATOMS: atom_id res chain seq x y z
N MET A 1 6.50 -7.94 8.05
CA MET A 1 7.41 -6.90 8.49
C MET A 1 6.72 -5.87 9.39
N PHE A 2 5.59 -5.36 9.00
CA PHE A 2 4.88 -4.38 9.83
C PHE A 2 3.75 -5.08 10.59
N ASN A 3 4.13 -5.88 11.59
CA ASN A 3 3.16 -6.59 12.41
C ASN A 3 2.19 -5.59 13.03
N ASN A 4 0.89 -5.88 12.90
CA ASN A 4 -0.17 -5.06 13.45
C ASN A 4 -0.23 -3.64 12.89
N LEU A 5 0.26 -3.41 11.66
CA LEU A 5 0.15 -2.11 11.03
C LEU A 5 -1.24 -1.89 10.45
N TYR A 6 -1.82 -2.92 9.87
CA TYR A 6 -3.12 -2.81 9.22
C TYR A 6 -3.85 -4.16 9.23
N ASN A 7 -5.15 -4.10 8.98
CA ASN A 7 -5.98 -5.27 8.75
C ASN A 7 -6.71 -5.09 7.42
N ILE A 8 -6.91 -6.20 6.71
CA ILE A 8 -7.71 -6.18 5.48
C ILE A 8 -9.17 -6.24 5.87
N ILE A 9 -9.94 -5.25 5.42
CA ILE A 9 -11.37 -5.15 5.70
C ILE A 9 -12.18 -5.79 4.59
N LYS A 10 -11.76 -5.59 3.33
CA LYS A 10 -12.51 -6.05 2.17
C LYS A 10 -11.55 -6.28 1.02
N GLU A 11 -11.71 -7.38 0.32
CA GLU A 11 -10.96 -7.67 -0.90
C GLU A 11 -11.92 -7.85 -2.06
N GLU A 12 -11.74 -7.06 -3.11
CA GLU A 12 -12.42 -7.23 -4.37
C GLU A 12 -11.36 -7.47 -5.46
N GLN A 13 -11.80 -7.68 -6.69
CA GLN A 13 -10.89 -8.08 -7.77
C GLN A 13 -9.69 -7.14 -7.90
N ASN A 14 -9.94 -5.83 -7.98
CA ASN A 14 -8.88 -4.84 -8.15
C ASN A 14 -8.70 -3.94 -6.95
N GLN A 15 -9.57 -4.02 -5.96
CA GLN A 15 -9.54 -3.11 -4.82
C GLN A 15 -9.45 -3.88 -3.52
N THR A 16 -8.59 -3.39 -2.64
CA THR A 16 -8.48 -3.90 -1.28
C THR A 16 -8.63 -2.71 -0.34
N VAL A 17 -9.53 -2.86 0.63
CA VAL A 17 -9.71 -1.86 1.68
C VAL A 17 -8.98 -2.36 2.92
N ILE A 18 -8.12 -1.54 3.46
CA ILE A 18 -7.41 -1.85 4.71
C ILE A 18 -7.81 -0.85 5.78
N ARG A 19 -7.66 -1.26 7.03
CA ARG A 19 -7.78 -0.37 8.19
C ARG A 19 -6.43 -0.25 8.86
N LEU A 20 -5.95 0.97 9.01
CA LEU A 20 -4.70 1.22 9.72
C LEU A 20 -4.89 1.05 11.21
N ASN A 21 -3.92 0.42 11.85
CA ASN A 21 -3.91 0.32 13.31
C ASN A 21 -3.18 1.53 13.88
N LYS A 22 -3.94 2.50 14.37
CA LYS A 22 -3.39 3.75 14.90
C LYS A 22 -2.51 3.56 16.12
N ASP A 23 -2.59 2.41 16.77
CA ASP A 23 -1.80 2.10 17.96
C ASP A 23 -0.46 1.47 17.62
N ASN A 24 -0.18 1.24 16.33
CA ASN A 24 1.11 0.72 15.91
C ASN A 24 2.22 1.70 16.26
N ILE A 25 3.36 1.16 16.69
CA ILE A 25 4.49 1.97 17.16
C ILE A 25 5.01 2.92 16.08
N ILE A 26 4.84 2.57 14.79
CA ILE A 26 5.31 3.44 13.70
C ILE A 26 4.67 4.82 13.77
N PHE A 27 3.43 4.92 14.24
CA PHE A 27 2.73 6.19 14.35
C PHE A 27 3.15 7.00 15.58
N LYS A 28 3.82 6.36 16.54
CA LYS A 28 4.37 7.06 17.71
C LYS A 28 5.73 7.66 17.39
N VAL A 29 6.45 7.05 16.43
CA VAL A 29 7.78 7.49 16.01
C VAL A 29 7.69 8.54 14.90
N HIS A 30 6.74 8.42 14.01
CA HIS A 30 6.48 9.30 12.86
C HIS A 30 5.11 9.95 12.97
N PHE A 31 4.97 11.07 13.34
CA PHE A 31 5.70 12.07 14.09
C PHE A 31 4.94 12.24 15.38
N GLU A 32 5.64 12.44 16.50
CA GLU A 32 4.98 12.55 17.79
C GLU A 32 3.90 13.65 17.77
N GLY A 33 2.67 13.27 18.18
CA GLY A 33 1.53 14.17 18.19
C GLY A 33 0.85 14.37 16.83
N ASN A 34 1.47 13.96 15.74
CA ASN A 34 0.91 14.08 14.38
C ASN A 34 1.31 12.86 13.55
N PRO A 35 0.67 11.71 13.82
CA PRO A 35 1.07 10.46 13.17
C PRO A 35 0.77 10.46 11.69
N ILE A 36 1.71 9.95 10.91
CA ILE A 36 1.64 9.85 9.45
C ILE A 36 2.12 8.48 9.03
N LEU A 37 1.45 7.89 8.04
CA LEU A 37 1.91 6.64 7.42
C LEU A 37 3.10 6.96 6.51
N PRO A 38 4.31 6.44 6.80
CA PRO A 38 5.47 6.69 5.96
C PRO A 38 5.31 6.11 4.55
N GLY A 39 5.94 6.77 3.56
CA GLY A 39 5.92 6.29 2.19
C GLY A 39 6.49 4.89 2.03
N ALA A 40 7.56 4.58 2.77
CA ALA A 40 8.15 3.24 2.74
C ALA A 40 7.17 2.17 3.22
N CYS A 41 6.31 2.52 4.19
CA CYS A 41 5.25 1.60 4.65
C CYS A 41 4.20 1.39 3.56
N MET A 42 3.86 2.43 2.81
CA MET A 42 2.89 2.30 1.72
C MET A 42 3.38 1.32 0.66
N THR A 43 4.65 1.42 0.25
CA THR A 43 5.20 0.50 -0.75
C THR A 43 5.24 -0.93 -0.23
N GLU A 44 5.54 -1.12 1.05
CA GLU A 44 5.57 -2.46 1.64
C GLU A 44 4.17 -3.05 1.75
N ILE A 45 3.18 -2.24 2.10
CA ILE A 45 1.78 -2.70 2.10
C ILE A 45 1.39 -3.13 0.69
N CYS A 46 1.74 -2.34 -0.33
CA CYS A 46 1.49 -2.72 -1.72
C CYS A 46 2.08 -4.08 -2.05
N ARG A 47 3.35 -4.31 -1.69
CA ARG A 47 4.01 -5.59 -1.94
C ARG A 47 3.26 -6.74 -1.28
N GLU A 48 2.90 -6.57 -0.01
CA GLU A 48 2.19 -7.61 0.74
C GLU A 48 0.82 -7.91 0.12
N LEU A 49 0.07 -6.88 -0.28
CA LEU A 49 -1.22 -7.07 -0.91
C LEU A 49 -1.10 -7.75 -2.27
N ILE A 50 -0.06 -7.43 -3.04
CA ILE A 50 0.18 -8.07 -4.33
C ILE A 50 0.58 -9.53 -4.13
N GLU A 51 1.41 -9.83 -3.14
CA GLU A 51 1.74 -11.21 -2.79
C GLU A 51 0.49 -12.02 -2.49
N ARG A 52 -0.41 -11.42 -1.71
CA ARG A 52 -1.66 -12.06 -1.33
C ARG A 52 -2.55 -12.34 -2.56
N LYS A 53 -2.66 -11.36 -3.46
CA LYS A 53 -3.48 -11.49 -4.67
C LYS A 53 -2.93 -12.54 -5.63
N THR A 54 -1.63 -12.59 -5.79
CA THR A 54 -0.97 -13.47 -6.76
C THR A 54 -0.58 -14.82 -6.17
N LYS A 55 -0.59 -14.95 -4.85
CA LYS A 55 -0.11 -16.13 -4.13
C LYS A 55 1.35 -16.45 -4.47
N ARG A 56 2.12 -15.42 -4.65
CA ARG A 56 3.55 -15.49 -4.98
C ARG A 56 4.35 -14.71 -3.96
N LYS A 57 5.57 -15.15 -3.70
CA LYS A 57 6.52 -14.37 -2.89
C LYS A 57 7.30 -13.46 -3.81
N LEU A 58 7.25 -12.17 -3.52
CA LEU A 58 7.74 -11.14 -4.43
C LEU A 58 8.66 -10.16 -3.72
N ASN A 59 9.67 -9.73 -4.47
CA ASN A 59 10.49 -8.58 -4.10
C ASN A 59 10.18 -7.42 -5.02
N ILE A 60 10.23 -6.20 -4.50
CA ILE A 60 10.16 -5.02 -5.34
C ILE A 60 11.52 -4.90 -6.03
N ARG A 61 11.51 -5.02 -7.36
CA ARG A 61 12.72 -4.91 -8.16
C ARG A 61 13.01 -3.46 -8.51
N ASN A 62 11.96 -2.70 -8.82
CA ASN A 62 12.12 -1.34 -9.29
C ASN A 62 10.83 -0.56 -9.04
N ILE A 63 10.96 0.64 -8.52
CA ILE A 63 9.85 1.58 -8.45
C ILE A 63 10.03 2.55 -9.61
N LYS A 64 9.19 2.40 -10.65
CA LYS A 64 9.31 3.21 -11.86
C LYS A 64 8.87 4.64 -11.61
N ASN A 65 7.84 4.80 -10.80
CA ASN A 65 7.31 6.12 -10.49
C ASN A 65 6.51 6.03 -9.19
N ILE A 66 6.63 7.05 -8.38
CA ILE A 66 5.83 7.20 -7.18
C ILE A 66 5.50 8.68 -6.99
N LYS A 67 4.23 8.97 -6.77
CA LYS A 67 3.77 10.32 -6.46
C LYS A 67 3.04 10.29 -5.14
N PHE A 68 3.55 11.02 -4.18
CA PHE A 68 2.89 11.24 -2.91
C PHE A 68 2.13 12.55 -3.01
N LEU A 69 0.81 12.48 -3.03
CA LEU A 69 -0.04 13.65 -3.24
C LEU A 69 -0.53 14.25 -1.93
N GLN A 70 -0.78 13.41 -0.93
CA GLN A 70 -1.25 13.84 0.37
C GLN A 70 -0.73 12.90 1.43
N LEU A 71 -0.55 13.42 2.64
CA LEU A 71 -0.17 12.62 3.79
C LEU A 71 -1.36 11.79 4.28
N ILE A 72 -1.09 10.59 4.76
CA ILE A 72 -2.12 9.74 5.35
C ILE A 72 -1.96 9.77 6.85
N SER A 73 -2.97 10.31 7.55
CA SER A 73 -3.04 10.29 9.00
C SER A 73 -4.02 9.22 9.43
N PRO A 74 -3.62 8.24 10.25
CA PRO A 74 -4.54 7.21 10.72
C PRO A 74 -5.67 7.76 11.59
N LYS A 75 -5.51 8.98 12.13
CA LYS A 75 -6.57 9.64 12.89
C LYS A 75 -7.67 10.15 11.99
N GLU A 76 -7.31 10.68 10.81
CA GLU A 76 -8.28 11.24 9.87
C GLU A 76 -8.79 10.20 8.89
N HIS A 77 -7.92 9.29 8.46
CA HIS A 77 -8.24 8.28 7.46
C HIS A 77 -7.78 6.92 7.96
N SER A 78 -8.65 6.25 8.71
CA SER A 78 -8.33 4.93 9.24
C SER A 78 -8.49 3.84 8.19
N GLU A 79 -9.38 4.03 7.21
CA GLU A 79 -9.62 3.05 6.13
C GLU A 79 -9.14 3.62 4.81
N ILE A 80 -8.37 2.81 4.09
CA ILE A 80 -7.65 3.22 2.89
C ILE A 80 -7.94 2.20 1.79
N ILE A 81 -8.20 2.67 0.57
CA ILE A 81 -8.39 1.81 -0.60
C ILE A 81 -7.09 1.73 -1.37
N PHE A 82 -6.69 0.49 -1.66
CA PHE A 82 -5.59 0.20 -2.60
C PHE A 82 -6.21 -0.38 -3.86
N ASP A 83 -6.20 0.41 -4.94
CA ASP A 83 -6.65 -0.05 -6.26
C ASP A 83 -5.43 -0.55 -7.00
N ILE A 84 -5.36 -1.85 -7.26
CA ILE A 84 -4.17 -2.51 -7.75
C ILE A 84 -4.44 -3.15 -9.10
N ASN A 85 -3.70 -2.72 -10.13
CA ASN A 85 -3.75 -3.30 -11.46
C ASN A 85 -2.42 -3.98 -11.75
N ILE A 86 -2.47 -5.27 -12.04
CA ILE A 86 -1.30 -6.11 -12.21
C ILE A 86 -1.21 -6.58 -13.66
N SER A 87 -0.03 -6.48 -14.25
CA SER A 87 0.28 -7.00 -15.58
C SER A 87 1.47 -7.93 -15.48
N GLU A 88 1.37 -9.12 -16.09
CA GLU A 88 2.49 -10.04 -16.14
C GLU A 88 3.51 -9.56 -17.15
N LEU A 89 4.77 -9.68 -16.80
CA LEU A 89 5.91 -9.37 -17.66
C LEU A 89 6.72 -10.65 -17.86
N GLU A 90 7.78 -10.56 -18.65
CA GLU A 90 8.69 -11.66 -18.85
C GLU A 90 9.60 -11.86 -17.63
N ASN A 91 10.30 -13.00 -17.58
CA ASN A 91 11.33 -13.31 -16.58
C ASN A 91 10.80 -13.33 -15.14
N ASN A 92 9.57 -13.83 -14.95
CA ASN A 92 8.95 -13.95 -13.63
C ASN A 92 8.77 -12.59 -12.94
N GLU A 93 8.57 -11.57 -13.76
CA GLU A 93 8.29 -10.23 -13.27
C GLU A 93 6.84 -9.85 -13.50
N LEU A 94 6.34 -8.94 -12.70
CA LEU A 94 5.05 -8.32 -12.93
C LEU A 94 5.15 -6.84 -12.66
N GLN A 95 4.27 -6.09 -13.31
CA GLN A 95 4.14 -4.67 -13.08
C GLN A 95 2.84 -4.41 -12.34
N ALA A 96 2.89 -3.55 -11.34
CA ALA A 96 1.72 -3.16 -10.59
C ALA A 96 1.57 -1.65 -10.62
N LYS A 97 0.36 -1.20 -10.95
CA LYS A 97 -0.01 0.22 -10.86
C LYS A 97 -1.04 0.34 -9.76
N ILE A 98 -0.73 1.12 -8.76
CA ILE A 98 -1.53 1.23 -7.54
C ILE A 98 -1.96 2.67 -7.34
N ASN A 99 -3.26 2.87 -7.11
CA ASN A 99 -3.80 4.13 -6.64
C ASN A 99 -4.26 3.93 -5.20
N ILE A 100 -3.79 4.80 -4.31
CA ILE A 100 -4.13 4.75 -2.89
C ILE A 100 -5.02 5.94 -2.60
N SER A 101 -6.23 5.69 -2.11
CA SER A 101 -7.22 6.73 -1.90
C SER A 101 -8.02 6.51 -0.61
N ASP A 102 -8.81 7.52 -0.24
CA ASP A 102 -9.75 7.38 0.86
C ASP A 102 -10.98 6.57 0.40
N THR A 103 -11.84 6.21 1.34
CA THR A 103 -12.97 5.31 1.06
C THR A 103 -14.04 5.94 0.16
N SER A 104 -14.09 7.27 0.08
CA SER A 104 -15.00 7.97 -0.84
C SER A 104 -14.39 8.15 -2.22
N ALA A 105 -13.11 7.80 -2.39
CA ALA A 105 -12.31 8.03 -3.59
C ALA A 105 -12.22 9.52 -3.98
N SER A 106 -12.53 10.42 -3.03
CA SER A 106 -12.47 11.86 -3.26
C SER A 106 -11.06 12.42 -3.12
N GLN A 107 -10.19 11.70 -2.38
CA GLN A 107 -8.79 12.10 -2.19
C GLN A 107 -7.90 10.95 -2.62
N ILE A 108 -6.93 11.26 -3.47
CA ILE A 108 -5.89 10.32 -3.86
C ILE A 108 -4.64 10.67 -3.08
N PHE A 109 -4.17 9.73 -2.26
CA PHE A 109 -3.00 9.94 -1.42
C PHE A 109 -1.70 9.69 -2.17
N ALA A 110 -1.69 8.66 -3.02
CA ALA A 110 -0.48 8.30 -3.74
C ALA A 110 -0.79 7.51 -5.01
N LYS A 111 0.12 7.58 -5.97
CA LYS A 111 0.11 6.76 -7.18
C LYS A 111 1.48 6.11 -7.30
N ILE A 112 1.49 4.80 -7.44
CA ILE A 112 2.72 4.02 -7.46
C ILE A 112 2.73 3.11 -8.67
N ASN A 113 3.88 3.07 -9.37
CA ASN A 113 4.11 2.14 -10.47
C ASN A 113 5.39 1.39 -10.16
N MET A 114 5.29 0.08 -9.96
CA MET A 114 6.43 -0.73 -9.54
C MET A 114 6.52 -2.03 -10.31
N ILE A 115 7.72 -2.56 -10.39
CA ILE A 115 7.98 -3.89 -10.92
C ILE A 115 8.42 -4.78 -9.77
N LEU A 116 7.77 -5.94 -9.68
CA LEU A 116 8.08 -6.95 -8.68
C LEU A 116 8.55 -8.21 -9.38
N ARG A 117 9.31 -9.01 -8.67
CA ARG A 117 9.91 -10.23 -9.20
C ARG A 117 9.76 -11.35 -8.20
N ASP A 118 9.54 -12.57 -8.70
CA ASP A 118 9.52 -13.76 -7.86
C ASP A 118 10.83 -13.88 -7.09
N VAL A 119 10.68 -14.20 -5.81
CA VAL A 119 11.84 -14.46 -4.93
C VAL A 119 12.55 -15.73 -5.35
#